data_5aa1f244243f2f651b40753d68d1bece
#
_entry.id   5aa1f244243f2f651b40753d68d1bece
#
_cell.length_a   1.000
_cell.length_b   1.000
_cell.length_c   1.000
_cell.angle_alpha   90.00
_cell.angle_beta   90.00
_cell.angle_gamma   90.00
#
_symmetry.space_group_name_H-M   'P 1'
#
loop_
_entity.id
_entity.type
_entity.pdbx_description
1 polymer ?
#
loop_
_entity_poly.entity_id
_entity_poly.type
_entity_poly.pdbx_seq_one_letter_code
_entity_poly.pdbx_strand_id
1 'polypeptide(L)'
;FAYGWLMQVGIDQGYMPIQPIHYSHKIHSGANQIDCQYCHSSARVSKHSGIPSLNVCMNCHENIAEYDGEEDLEKGYTKDFYTNEIKKLYKAVGWDENKRIYTGDVEPVKWVRIHNLPDFVYFNHAQHVNVAGVECQTCHGPVEEMEIAYQHSSLTMGWCINCHRETNVNVKD
;
A
#
# COMPACT_ATOMS: atom_id res chain seq x y z
N PHE A 1 1.37 24.08 24.80
CA PHE A 1 2.26 23.42 23.80
C PHE A 1 2.59 21.98 24.20
N ALA A 2 3.07 21.69 25.44
CA ALA A 2 3.45 20.34 25.86
C ALA A 2 2.29 19.32 25.81
N TYR A 3 1.09 19.71 26.22
CA TYR A 3 -0.09 18.83 26.19
C TYR A 3 -0.47 18.41 24.76
N GLY A 4 -0.47 19.34 23.81
CA GLY A 4 -0.77 19.03 22.41
C GLY A 4 0.26 18.09 21.79
N TRP A 5 1.53 18.21 22.15
CA TRP A 5 2.58 17.28 21.71
C TRP A 5 2.41 15.88 22.33
N LEU A 6 2.09 15.82 23.61
CA LEU A 6 1.85 14.53 24.30
C LEU A 6 0.66 13.77 23.70
N MET A 7 -0.37 14.47 23.21
CA MET A 7 -1.52 13.84 22.56
C MET A 7 -1.22 13.27 21.16
N GLN A 8 -0.05 13.60 20.59
CA GLN A 8 0.43 13.06 19.31
C GLN A 8 1.30 11.80 19.48
N VAL A 9 1.70 11.47 20.69
CA VAL A 9 2.54 10.28 20.95
C VAL A 9 1.77 9.00 20.61
N GLY A 10 2.32 8.19 19.71
CA GLY A 10 1.69 6.96 19.24
C GLY A 10 0.67 7.15 18.11
N ILE A 11 0.58 8.36 17.53
CA ILE A 11 -0.19 8.62 16.31
C ILE A 11 0.78 8.67 15.13
N ASP A 12 0.67 7.69 14.23
CA ASP A 12 1.58 7.55 13.09
C ASP A 12 1.05 8.26 11.82
N GLN A 13 0.16 9.23 11.96
CA GLN A 13 -0.37 10.00 10.84
C GLN A 13 0.77 10.73 10.10
N GLY A 14 0.83 10.56 8.78
CA GLY A 14 1.90 11.10 7.95
C GLY A 14 3.16 10.23 7.91
N TYR A 15 3.19 9.10 8.60
CA TYR A 15 4.32 8.17 8.52
C TYR A 15 4.47 7.61 7.10
N MET A 16 5.63 7.88 6.49
CA MET A 16 5.92 7.61 5.09
C MET A 16 7.31 6.98 4.96
N PRO A 17 7.44 5.67 5.24
CA PRO A 17 8.72 4.99 5.18
C PRO A 17 9.13 4.70 3.73
N ILE A 18 10.44 4.71 3.49
CA ILE A 18 11.01 4.21 2.24
C ILE A 18 10.91 2.68 2.22
N GLN A 19 10.37 2.13 1.14
CA GLN A 19 10.25 0.69 0.95
C GLN A 19 11.50 0.10 0.28
N PRO A 20 11.81 -1.18 0.48
CA PRO A 20 12.96 -1.86 -0.14
C PRO A 20 12.94 -1.82 -1.67
N ILE A 21 11.75 -1.94 -2.26
CA ILE A 21 11.46 -1.69 -3.67
C ILE A 21 10.50 -0.51 -3.71
N HIS A 22 10.85 0.53 -4.45
CA HIS A 22 9.95 1.66 -4.63
C HIS A 22 8.74 1.22 -5.43
N TYR A 23 7.55 1.38 -4.84
CA TYR A 23 6.29 1.08 -5.48
C TYR A 23 5.40 2.32 -5.49
N SER A 24 5.11 2.84 -6.67
CA SER A 24 4.25 4.01 -6.86
C SER A 24 2.79 3.61 -7.06
N HIS A 25 1.93 3.91 -6.11
CA HIS A 25 0.49 3.77 -6.29
C HIS A 25 -0.02 4.76 -7.34
N LYS A 26 0.59 5.95 -7.43
CA LYS A 26 0.28 6.96 -8.44
C LYS A 26 0.40 6.40 -9.86
N ILE A 27 1.43 5.61 -10.15
CA ILE A 27 1.60 4.98 -11.46
C ILE A 27 0.60 3.84 -11.65
N HIS A 28 0.49 2.93 -10.67
CA HIS A 28 -0.29 1.70 -10.84
C HIS A 28 -1.79 1.96 -10.72
N SER A 29 -2.24 2.58 -9.65
CA SER A 29 -3.66 2.80 -9.37
C SER A 29 -4.16 4.13 -9.96
N GLY A 30 -3.31 5.16 -10.00
CA GLY A 30 -3.64 6.45 -10.60
C GLY A 30 -3.61 6.39 -12.13
N ALA A 31 -2.41 6.38 -12.72
CA ALA A 31 -2.27 6.47 -14.19
C ALA A 31 -2.80 5.22 -14.92
N ASN A 32 -2.50 4.02 -14.41
CA ASN A 32 -2.91 2.76 -15.05
C ASN A 32 -4.27 2.23 -14.57
N GLN A 33 -4.91 2.90 -13.59
CA GLN A 33 -6.24 2.56 -13.08
C GLN A 33 -6.39 1.10 -12.61
N ILE A 34 -5.32 0.50 -12.09
CA ILE A 34 -5.36 -0.85 -11.54
C ILE A 34 -6.16 -0.80 -10.23
N ASP A 35 -7.19 -1.64 -10.13
CA ASP A 35 -8.05 -1.74 -8.96
C ASP A 35 -7.27 -2.14 -7.72
N CYS A 36 -7.56 -1.50 -6.57
CA CYS A 36 -6.92 -1.77 -5.29
C CYS A 36 -6.96 -3.26 -4.91
N GLN A 37 -8.09 -3.89 -5.18
CA GLN A 37 -8.36 -5.28 -4.81
C GLN A 37 -7.71 -6.29 -5.75
N TYR A 38 -7.15 -5.86 -6.88
CA TYR A 38 -6.31 -6.72 -7.71
C TYR A 38 -5.06 -7.15 -6.93
N CYS A 39 -4.44 -6.21 -6.24
CA CYS A 39 -3.25 -6.45 -5.42
C CYS A 39 -3.61 -6.82 -3.97
N HIS A 40 -4.57 -6.11 -3.36
CA HIS A 40 -5.01 -6.31 -1.98
C HIS A 40 -6.26 -7.19 -1.87
N SER A 41 -6.25 -8.33 -2.57
CA SER A 41 -7.40 -9.22 -2.71
C SER A 41 -7.95 -9.77 -1.38
N SER A 42 -7.10 -9.91 -0.36
CA SER A 42 -7.51 -10.37 0.98
C SER A 42 -8.35 -9.36 1.76
N ALA A 43 -8.37 -8.09 1.35
CA ALA A 43 -9.20 -7.08 2.02
C ALA A 43 -10.70 -7.41 2.02
N ARG A 44 -11.17 -8.19 1.04
CA ARG A 44 -12.56 -8.62 0.94
C ARG A 44 -12.95 -9.80 1.83
N VAL A 45 -11.97 -10.60 2.23
CA VAL A 45 -12.24 -11.92 2.86
C VAL A 45 -11.52 -12.12 4.19
N SER A 46 -10.63 -11.20 4.57
CA SER A 46 -9.79 -11.32 5.75
C SER A 46 -9.77 -10.03 6.59
N LYS A 47 -9.37 -10.18 7.85
CA LYS A 47 -9.07 -9.02 8.70
C LYS A 47 -7.88 -8.20 8.20
N HIS A 48 -6.96 -8.81 7.49
CA HIS A 48 -5.81 -8.14 6.90
C HIS A 48 -5.96 -8.02 5.38
N SER A 49 -5.71 -6.83 4.83
CA SER A 49 -5.69 -6.64 3.37
C SER A 49 -4.54 -7.38 2.70
N GLY A 50 -3.44 -7.53 3.43
CA GLY A 50 -2.21 -8.15 2.93
C GLY A 50 -1.43 -7.27 1.95
N ILE A 51 -0.16 -7.61 1.78
CA ILE A 51 0.66 -7.16 0.65
C ILE A 51 0.67 -8.32 -0.35
N PRO A 52 0.47 -8.10 -1.65
CA PRO A 52 0.48 -9.17 -2.64
C PRO A 52 1.84 -9.86 -2.67
N SER A 53 1.85 -11.15 -2.99
CA SER A 53 3.10 -11.82 -3.31
C SER A 53 3.71 -11.21 -4.58
N LEU A 54 5.03 -11.24 -4.71
CA LEU A 54 5.73 -10.65 -5.86
C LEU A 54 5.33 -11.28 -7.21
N ASN A 55 4.76 -12.48 -7.19
CA ASN A 55 4.21 -13.13 -8.39
C ASN A 55 3.06 -12.31 -9.02
N VAL A 56 2.29 -11.57 -8.20
CA VAL A 56 1.24 -10.69 -8.72
C VAL A 56 1.85 -9.55 -9.55
N CYS A 57 2.99 -9.02 -9.12
CA CYS A 57 3.74 -8.01 -9.87
C CYS A 57 4.20 -8.58 -11.22
N MET A 58 4.66 -9.82 -11.23
CA MET A 58 5.18 -10.48 -12.43
C MET A 58 4.11 -10.78 -13.48
N ASN A 59 2.81 -10.76 -13.16
CA ASN A 59 1.75 -10.87 -14.16
C ASN A 59 1.88 -9.82 -15.28
N CYS A 60 2.43 -8.65 -14.95
CA CYS A 60 2.70 -7.59 -15.92
C CYS A 60 4.20 -7.43 -16.19
N HIS A 61 5.01 -7.46 -15.13
CA HIS A 61 6.45 -7.16 -15.23
C HIS A 61 7.28 -8.24 -15.91
N GLU A 62 6.76 -9.44 -16.18
CA GLU A 62 7.40 -10.35 -17.14
C GLU A 62 7.54 -9.75 -18.56
N ASN A 63 6.70 -8.78 -18.90
CA ASN A 63 6.68 -8.12 -20.21
C ASN A 63 7.01 -6.63 -20.15
N ILE A 64 6.98 -6.03 -18.95
CA ILE A 64 7.26 -4.61 -18.71
C ILE A 64 8.55 -4.52 -17.89
N ALA A 65 9.68 -4.51 -18.60
CA ALA A 65 11.01 -4.48 -18.00
C ALA A 65 11.54 -3.06 -17.75
N GLU A 66 10.98 -2.07 -18.45
CA GLU A 66 11.42 -0.70 -18.41
C GLU A 66 10.23 0.23 -18.19
N TYR A 67 10.49 1.36 -17.53
CA TYR A 67 9.49 2.40 -17.35
C TYR A 67 9.54 3.40 -18.49
N ASP A 68 8.40 3.68 -19.10
CA ASP A 68 8.25 4.58 -20.25
C ASP A 68 7.32 5.78 -19.97
N GLY A 69 6.84 5.92 -18.74
CA GLY A 69 5.89 6.96 -18.35
C GLY A 69 6.54 8.33 -18.08
N GLU A 70 5.78 9.17 -17.39
CA GLU A 70 6.20 10.52 -17.01
C GLU A 70 7.26 10.52 -15.92
N GLU A 71 8.18 11.50 -15.99
CA GLU A 71 9.25 11.70 -15.02
C GLU A 71 8.92 12.89 -14.11
N ASP A 72 9.36 12.83 -12.86
CA ASP A 72 9.41 13.96 -11.93
C ASP A 72 10.88 14.25 -11.60
N LEU A 73 11.51 15.03 -12.46
CA LEU A 73 12.94 15.34 -12.38
C LEU A 73 13.29 16.14 -11.12
N GLU A 74 12.36 16.96 -10.62
CA GLU A 74 12.58 17.76 -9.40
C GLU A 74 12.72 16.85 -8.16
N LYS A 75 12.01 15.73 -8.16
CA LYS A 75 12.06 14.72 -7.08
C LYS A 75 13.02 13.57 -7.37
N GLY A 76 13.65 13.56 -8.54
CA GLY A 76 14.59 12.53 -8.96
C GLY A 76 13.92 11.24 -9.44
N TYR A 77 12.64 11.26 -9.73
CA TYR A 77 11.91 10.11 -10.29
C TYR A 77 12.04 10.07 -11.80
N THR A 78 13.17 9.57 -12.26
CA THR A 78 13.52 9.40 -13.68
C THR A 78 13.04 8.03 -14.20
N LYS A 79 13.02 7.87 -15.52
CA LYS A 79 12.77 6.56 -16.15
C LYS A 79 13.78 5.51 -15.67
N ASP A 80 15.05 5.90 -15.58
CA ASP A 80 16.09 5.02 -15.06
C ASP A 80 15.88 4.63 -13.60
N PHE A 81 15.41 5.57 -12.76
CA PHE A 81 15.05 5.27 -11.38
C PHE A 81 14.01 4.17 -11.31
N TYR A 82 12.86 4.33 -11.97
CA TYR A 82 11.78 3.34 -11.95
C TYR A 82 12.20 2.01 -12.60
N THR A 83 12.94 2.05 -13.70
CA THR A 83 13.48 0.85 -14.35
C THR A 83 14.40 0.07 -13.40
N ASN A 84 15.24 0.77 -12.62
CA ASN A 84 16.08 0.12 -11.61
C ASN A 84 15.25 -0.50 -10.47
N GLU A 85 14.11 0.07 -10.11
CA GLU A 85 13.21 -0.54 -9.12
C GLU A 85 12.56 -1.84 -9.67
N ILE A 86 12.22 -1.89 -10.97
CA ILE A 86 11.78 -3.13 -11.64
C ILE A 86 12.91 -4.18 -11.61
N LYS A 87 14.17 -3.79 -11.80
CA LYS A 87 15.31 -4.73 -11.69
C LYS A 87 15.46 -5.29 -10.27
N LYS A 88 15.16 -4.51 -9.21
CA LYS A 88 15.11 -5.03 -7.85
C LYS A 88 14.00 -6.08 -7.68
N LEU A 89 12.83 -5.88 -8.31
CA LEU A 89 11.77 -6.88 -8.33
C LEU A 89 12.26 -8.19 -8.99
N TYR A 90 12.92 -8.09 -10.15
CA TYR A 90 13.47 -9.25 -10.86
C TYR A 90 14.46 -10.03 -10.00
N LYS A 91 15.37 -9.31 -9.32
CA LYS A 91 16.30 -9.93 -8.37
C LYS A 91 15.56 -10.64 -7.24
N ALA A 92 14.52 -10.00 -6.69
CA ALA A 92 13.75 -10.55 -5.57
C ALA A 92 13.02 -11.84 -5.92
N VAL A 93 12.52 -11.97 -7.15
CA VAL A 93 11.82 -13.17 -7.63
C VAL A 93 12.71 -14.15 -8.37
N GLY A 94 13.98 -13.82 -8.61
CA GLY A 94 14.92 -14.64 -9.39
C GLY A 94 14.56 -14.70 -10.87
N TRP A 95 14.10 -13.59 -11.46
CA TRP A 95 13.75 -13.53 -12.89
C TRP A 95 14.95 -13.11 -13.74
N ASP A 96 15.32 -13.94 -14.70
CA ASP A 96 16.29 -13.61 -15.76
C ASP A 96 15.53 -13.06 -16.98
N GLU A 97 15.57 -11.76 -17.17
CA GLU A 97 14.85 -11.06 -18.24
C GLU A 97 15.36 -11.44 -19.65
N ASN A 98 16.65 -11.78 -19.80
CA ASN A 98 17.23 -12.14 -21.09
C ASN A 98 16.80 -13.54 -21.52
N LYS A 99 16.72 -14.48 -20.59
CA LYS A 99 16.31 -15.85 -20.84
C LYS A 99 14.82 -16.07 -20.66
N ARG A 100 14.13 -15.10 -20.01
CA ARG A 100 12.70 -15.16 -19.64
C ARG A 100 12.37 -16.43 -18.83
N ILE A 101 13.18 -16.71 -17.81
CA ILE A 101 12.99 -17.84 -16.89
C ILE A 101 13.20 -17.42 -15.44
N TYR A 102 12.58 -18.16 -14.54
CA TYR A 102 12.89 -18.09 -13.10
C TYR A 102 14.08 -18.98 -12.78
N THR A 103 15.13 -18.41 -12.19
CA THR A 103 16.38 -19.11 -11.84
C THR A 103 16.26 -19.91 -10.55
N GLY A 104 15.31 -19.55 -9.69
CA GLY A 104 15.17 -20.11 -8.35
C GLY A 104 15.97 -19.36 -7.27
N ASP A 105 16.86 -18.46 -7.64
CA ASP A 105 17.60 -17.61 -6.71
C ASP A 105 16.72 -16.42 -6.28
N VAL A 106 16.02 -16.55 -5.17
CA VAL A 106 15.05 -15.55 -4.70
C VAL A 106 15.57 -14.80 -3.48
N GLU A 107 15.29 -13.50 -3.41
CA GLU A 107 15.57 -12.64 -2.25
C GLU A 107 14.26 -12.10 -1.66
N PRO A 108 13.76 -12.61 -0.52
CA PRO A 108 12.51 -12.15 0.07
C PRO A 108 12.53 -10.67 0.43
N VAL A 109 11.53 -9.92 -0.03
CA VAL A 109 11.39 -8.49 0.28
C VAL A 109 10.75 -8.31 1.65
N LYS A 110 11.40 -7.55 2.52
CA LYS A 110 10.89 -7.19 3.85
C LYS A 110 10.21 -5.81 3.76
N TRP A 111 8.94 -5.80 3.43
CA TRP A 111 8.16 -4.58 3.38
C TRP A 111 8.05 -3.92 4.76
N VAL A 112 8.16 -2.58 4.78
CA VAL A 112 7.96 -1.80 6.00
C VAL A 112 6.47 -1.52 6.18
N ARG A 113 5.94 -1.89 7.34
CA ARG A 113 4.53 -1.66 7.67
C ARG A 113 4.27 -0.16 7.84
N ILE A 114 3.26 0.37 7.14
CA ILE A 114 2.89 1.79 7.19
C ILE A 114 1.78 2.02 8.22
N HIS A 115 0.67 1.30 8.08
CA HIS A 115 -0.50 1.47 8.92
C HIS A 115 -0.39 0.60 10.17
N ASN A 116 -0.41 1.23 11.33
CA ASN A 116 -0.32 0.57 12.61
C ASN A 116 -1.50 0.93 13.51
N LEU A 117 -2.13 -0.07 14.08
CA LEU A 117 -3.17 0.08 15.10
C LEU A 117 -2.62 -0.41 16.44
N PRO A 118 -3.08 0.14 17.57
CA PRO A 118 -2.74 -0.42 18.90
C PRO A 118 -3.13 -1.90 18.98
N ASP A 119 -2.32 -2.70 19.66
CA ASP A 119 -2.47 -4.17 19.73
C ASP A 119 -3.82 -4.65 20.28
N PHE A 120 -4.47 -3.81 21.09
CA PHE A 120 -5.79 -4.10 21.65
C PHE A 120 -6.97 -3.82 20.70
N VAL A 121 -6.71 -3.21 19.52
CA VAL A 121 -7.75 -2.90 18.54
C VAL A 121 -7.98 -4.08 17.62
N TYR A 122 -9.18 -4.62 17.64
CA TYR A 122 -9.62 -5.57 16.62
C TYR A 122 -10.18 -4.82 15.42
N PHE A 123 -9.51 -4.94 14.28
CA PHE A 123 -9.97 -4.39 13.01
C PHE A 123 -10.06 -5.49 11.96
N ASN A 124 -11.13 -5.46 11.17
CA ASN A 124 -11.36 -6.45 10.12
C ASN A 124 -11.70 -5.75 8.80
N HIS A 125 -10.80 -5.82 7.82
CA HIS A 125 -11.02 -5.23 6.50
C HIS A 125 -12.28 -5.79 5.82
N ALA A 126 -12.51 -7.10 5.86
CA ALA A 126 -13.65 -7.70 5.18
C ALA A 126 -15.00 -7.14 5.70
N GLN A 127 -15.11 -6.84 6.99
CA GLN A 127 -16.32 -6.21 7.54
C GLN A 127 -16.54 -4.80 7.02
N HIS A 128 -15.47 -4.01 6.83
CA HIS A 128 -15.56 -2.64 6.35
C HIS A 128 -15.73 -2.58 4.82
N VAL A 129 -14.93 -3.34 4.09
CA VAL A 129 -14.87 -3.28 2.63
C VAL A 129 -16.01 -4.09 1.98
N ASN A 130 -16.21 -5.33 2.41
CA ASN A 130 -17.18 -6.22 1.77
C ASN A 130 -18.59 -6.12 2.36
N VAL A 131 -18.71 -6.05 3.68
CA VAL A 131 -20.03 -6.02 4.35
C VAL A 131 -20.58 -4.60 4.39
N ALA A 132 -19.78 -3.61 4.80
CA ALA A 132 -20.21 -2.22 4.93
C ALA A 132 -20.03 -1.39 3.65
N GLY A 133 -19.32 -1.90 2.64
CA GLY A 133 -19.11 -1.20 1.37
C GLY A 133 -18.28 0.10 1.50
N VAL A 134 -17.41 0.19 2.50
CA VAL A 134 -16.58 1.39 2.73
C VAL A 134 -15.47 1.44 1.70
N GLU A 135 -15.36 2.58 1.02
CA GLU A 135 -14.30 2.83 0.03
C GLU A 135 -12.92 2.88 0.69
N CYS A 136 -11.90 2.39 -0.01
CA CYS A 136 -10.53 2.31 0.48
C CYS A 136 -10.00 3.69 0.91
N GLN A 137 -10.28 4.71 0.11
CA GLN A 137 -9.85 6.09 0.31
C GLN A 137 -10.41 6.72 1.60
N THR A 138 -11.54 6.23 2.11
CA THR A 138 -12.12 6.73 3.37
C THR A 138 -11.13 6.63 4.52
N CYS A 139 -10.32 5.57 4.54
CA CYS A 139 -9.31 5.33 5.58
C CYS A 139 -7.89 5.64 5.10
N HIS A 140 -7.57 5.27 3.86
CA HIS A 140 -6.21 5.36 3.31
C HIS A 140 -5.92 6.68 2.59
N GLY A 141 -6.93 7.55 2.37
CA GLY A 141 -6.78 8.79 1.61
C GLY A 141 -6.62 8.55 0.10
N PRO A 142 -6.19 9.54 -0.67
CA PRO A 142 -6.06 9.46 -2.12
C PRO A 142 -4.81 8.64 -2.50
N VAL A 143 -4.87 7.33 -2.28
CA VAL A 143 -3.73 6.40 -2.52
C VAL A 143 -3.27 6.45 -3.96
N GLU A 144 -4.19 6.63 -4.90
CA GLU A 144 -3.95 6.77 -6.34
C GLU A 144 -3.13 8.02 -6.72
N GLU A 145 -2.91 8.93 -5.78
CA GLU A 145 -2.04 10.11 -5.95
C GLU A 145 -0.67 9.93 -5.27
N MET A 146 -0.50 8.85 -4.50
CA MET A 146 0.68 8.65 -3.68
C MET A 146 1.83 8.01 -4.46
N GLU A 147 2.91 8.76 -4.60
CA GLU A 147 4.18 8.23 -5.10
C GLU A 147 4.85 7.32 -4.05
N ILE A 148 4.86 7.75 -2.81
CA ILE A 148 5.22 6.95 -1.65
C ILE A 148 3.99 6.84 -0.75
N ALA A 149 3.57 5.62 -0.45
CA ALA A 149 2.43 5.40 0.42
C ALA A 149 2.73 5.85 1.86
N TYR A 150 1.76 6.52 2.47
CA TYR A 150 1.87 7.01 3.85
C TYR A 150 0.57 6.80 4.61
N GLN A 151 0.62 6.83 5.93
CA GLN A 151 -0.58 6.78 6.76
C GLN A 151 -1.31 8.12 6.69
N HIS A 152 -2.40 8.19 5.93
CA HIS A 152 -3.19 9.40 5.72
C HIS A 152 -4.03 9.76 6.95
N SER A 153 -4.84 8.82 7.42
CA SER A 153 -5.74 9.03 8.55
C SER A 153 -5.05 8.78 9.89
N SER A 154 -5.51 9.44 10.93
CA SER A 154 -4.93 9.30 12.28
C SER A 154 -5.08 7.90 12.85
N LEU A 155 -6.12 7.17 12.44
CA LEU A 155 -6.48 5.83 12.92
C LEU A 155 -6.60 5.73 14.45
N THR A 156 -6.89 6.87 15.10
CA THR A 156 -7.14 6.93 16.54
C THR A 156 -8.50 6.34 16.89
N MET A 157 -8.68 5.91 18.12
CA MET A 157 -9.98 5.41 18.61
C MET A 157 -11.10 6.44 18.38
N GLY A 158 -10.83 7.74 18.65
CA GLY A 158 -11.80 8.81 18.41
C GLY A 158 -12.20 8.94 16.94
N TRP A 159 -11.26 8.77 16.03
CA TRP A 159 -11.52 8.78 14.60
C TRP A 159 -12.45 7.63 14.17
N CYS A 160 -12.18 6.43 14.66
CA CYS A 160 -13.04 5.24 14.39
C CYS A 160 -14.45 5.43 14.97
N ILE A 161 -14.56 5.88 16.23
CA ILE A 161 -15.83 6.10 16.91
C ILE A 161 -16.68 7.17 16.19
N ASN A 162 -16.06 8.23 15.69
CA ASN A 162 -16.79 9.26 14.95
C ASN A 162 -17.37 8.72 13.66
N CYS A 163 -16.59 8.00 12.86
CA CYS A 163 -17.06 7.34 11.66
C CYS A 163 -18.25 6.38 11.95
N HIS A 164 -18.12 5.55 12.98
CA HIS A 164 -19.19 4.61 13.39
C HIS A 164 -20.46 5.34 13.88
N ARG A 165 -20.34 6.52 14.49
CA ARG A 165 -21.51 7.34 14.91
C ARG A 165 -22.20 7.99 13.71
N GLU A 166 -21.42 8.49 12.76
CA GLU A 166 -21.94 9.15 11.56
C GLU A 166 -22.64 8.16 10.62
N THR A 167 -22.15 6.96 10.53
CA THR A 167 -22.69 5.91 9.63
C THR A 167 -23.78 5.05 10.27
N ASN A 168 -24.18 5.32 11.54
CA ASN A 168 -25.17 4.54 12.30
C ASN A 168 -24.91 3.01 12.29
N VAL A 169 -23.65 2.61 12.29
CA VAL A 169 -23.29 1.20 12.31
C VAL A 169 -23.68 0.59 13.65
N ASN A 170 -24.53 -0.42 13.62
CA ASN A 170 -24.88 -1.17 14.81
C ASN A 170 -23.73 -2.12 15.17
N VAL A 171 -23.03 -1.81 16.24
CA VAL A 171 -21.86 -2.61 16.71
C VAL A 171 -22.28 -3.79 17.57
N LYS A 172 -23.58 -4.08 17.65
CA LYS A 172 -24.12 -5.11 18.55
C LYS A 172 -24.41 -6.46 17.90
N ASP A 173 -24.21 -6.57 16.58
CA ASP A 173 -24.48 -7.81 15.83
C ASP A 173 -23.18 -8.47 15.39
#